data_5bbe75bd5a233bdfb7f0fc365833d65c
#
_entry.id   5bbe75bd5a233bdfb7f0fc365833d65c
#
_cell.length_a   1.000
_cell.length_b   1.000
_cell.length_c   1.000
_cell.angle_alpha   90.00
_cell.angle_beta   90.00
_cell.angle_gamma   90.00
#
_symmetry.space_group_name_H-M   'P 1'
#
loop_
_entity.id
_entity.type
_entity.pdbx_description
1 polymer ?
#
loop_
_entity_poly.entity_id
_entity_poly.type
_entity_poly.pdbx_seq_one_letter_code
_entity_poly.pdbx_strand_id
1 'polypeptide(L)'
;MAVDASTPHILPPAFFDLALQSNALYPELHRELIERHGMDFKFERTGLKYVIQDDEDRQYAEHIVAQIPHLAEQVRWLDREELRRAEPAVSHAAHGALEFLCDHQVSPFRLADAYLEAARQNGVELLLGTNVTGVLRQGRRISGVRTDNAGVLHCRTLINAAGAWAAELSEMATGRRIPVKPVKGQIVLTERMPRLLNGCLTTSDCYMAQKDNGEILIGSTTEDKGFDVSNTFPEIAGLVQGAVRCVPELQQVNLKRTWAGLRPGSPDELPILGPVAEVEGYLNACGHFRTGILTSAITGVLLDRLVHEETLPLDIAPFLAARFQPEPAAVAVAAC
;
A
#
# COMPACT_ATOMS: atom_id res chain seq x y z
N MET A 1 -2.45 4.08 -8.66
CA MET A 1 -3.53 3.14 -8.26
C MET A 1 -3.04 1.76 -8.67
N ALA A 2 -2.81 0.86 -7.73
CA ALA A 2 -2.31 -0.46 -8.09
C ALA A 2 -3.44 -1.26 -8.77
N VAL A 3 -3.43 -1.31 -10.09
CA VAL A 3 -4.23 -2.27 -10.83
C VAL A 3 -3.56 -3.62 -10.62
N ASP A 4 -4.13 -4.43 -9.75
CA ASP A 4 -3.67 -5.79 -9.53
C ASP A 4 -4.61 -6.74 -10.25
N ALA A 5 -4.14 -7.34 -11.31
CA ALA A 5 -4.89 -8.32 -12.08
C ALA A 5 -5.32 -9.55 -11.25
N SER A 6 -4.68 -9.79 -10.10
CA SER A 6 -5.07 -10.85 -9.17
C SER A 6 -6.24 -10.47 -8.26
N THR A 7 -6.74 -9.24 -8.32
CA THR A 7 -7.87 -8.77 -7.52
C THR A 7 -9.10 -8.62 -8.42
N PRO A 8 -10.03 -9.58 -8.43
CA PRO A 8 -11.18 -9.55 -9.34
C PRO A 8 -12.26 -8.55 -8.94
N HIS A 9 -12.11 -7.85 -7.81
CA HIS A 9 -13.07 -6.86 -7.33
C HIS A 9 -12.47 -5.45 -7.31
N ILE A 10 -13.26 -4.49 -7.66
CA ILE A 10 -12.89 -3.08 -7.64
C ILE A 10 -13.24 -2.51 -6.27
N LEU A 11 -12.30 -1.77 -5.73
CA LEU A 11 -12.47 -1.12 -4.44
C LEU A 11 -13.62 -0.09 -4.48
N PRO A 12 -14.34 0.11 -3.38
CA PRO A 12 -15.50 1.00 -3.34
C PRO A 12 -15.12 2.47 -3.58
N PRO A 13 -16.09 3.33 -3.98
CA PRO A 13 -15.87 4.75 -4.27
C PRO A 13 -15.14 5.50 -3.16
N ALA A 14 -15.45 5.23 -1.90
CA ALA A 14 -14.79 5.86 -0.75
C ALA A 14 -13.25 5.62 -0.75
N PHE A 15 -12.80 4.47 -1.26
CA PHE A 15 -11.37 4.20 -1.39
C PHE A 15 -10.74 5.08 -2.47
N PHE A 16 -11.42 5.30 -3.60
CA PHE A 16 -10.91 6.16 -4.66
C PHE A 16 -10.76 7.60 -4.18
N ASP A 17 -11.71 8.11 -3.38
CA ASP A 17 -11.61 9.44 -2.78
C ASP A 17 -10.38 9.54 -1.86
N LEU A 18 -10.17 8.55 -0.99
CA LEU A 18 -8.99 8.45 -0.13
C LEU A 18 -7.69 8.43 -0.97
N ALA A 19 -7.65 7.58 -2.00
CA ALA A 19 -6.47 7.38 -2.85
C ALA A 19 -6.13 8.62 -3.66
N LEU A 20 -7.13 9.27 -4.28
CA LEU A 20 -6.94 10.49 -5.07
C LEU A 20 -6.49 11.67 -4.23
N GLN A 21 -7.09 11.87 -3.04
CA GLN A 21 -6.63 12.90 -2.12
C GLN A 21 -5.20 12.64 -1.65
N SER A 22 -4.85 11.39 -1.36
CA SER A 22 -3.48 11.04 -1.01
C SER A 22 -2.50 11.30 -2.15
N ASN A 23 -2.85 10.88 -3.38
CA ASN A 23 -2.02 11.10 -4.56
C ASN A 23 -1.75 12.59 -4.80
N ALA A 24 -2.77 13.43 -4.61
CA ALA A 24 -2.64 14.88 -4.75
C ALA A 24 -1.66 15.52 -3.75
N LEU A 25 -1.41 14.88 -2.60
CA LEU A 25 -0.46 15.36 -1.59
C LEU A 25 1.01 15.07 -1.95
N TYR A 26 1.29 14.06 -2.77
CA TYR A 26 2.66 13.61 -3.03
C TYR A 26 3.60 14.65 -3.63
N PRO A 27 3.18 15.50 -4.59
CA PRO A 27 4.07 16.53 -5.14
C PRO A 27 4.55 17.53 -4.08
N GLU A 28 3.65 17.97 -3.22
CA GLU A 28 3.96 18.90 -2.13
C GLU A 28 4.80 18.23 -1.05
N LEU A 29 4.42 17.02 -0.64
CA LEU A 29 5.18 16.20 0.30
C LEU A 29 6.63 15.99 -0.18
N HIS A 30 6.82 15.70 -1.47
CA HIS A 30 8.15 15.51 -2.05
C HIS A 30 8.98 16.78 -1.96
N ARG A 31 8.39 17.91 -2.33
CA ARG A 31 9.03 19.23 -2.23
C ARG A 31 9.42 19.55 -0.78
N GLU A 32 8.49 19.39 0.15
CA GLU A 32 8.72 19.67 1.57
C GLU A 32 9.83 18.83 2.17
N LEU A 33 9.83 17.51 1.91
CA LEU A 33 10.84 16.59 2.42
C LEU A 33 12.24 16.92 1.88
N ILE A 34 12.35 17.36 0.63
CA ILE A 34 13.63 17.84 0.07
C ILE A 34 14.06 19.15 0.71
N GLU A 35 13.20 20.16 0.69
CA GLU A 35 13.54 21.53 1.09
C GLU A 35 13.82 21.65 2.60
N ARG A 36 13.01 20.98 3.42
CA ARG A 36 13.12 21.10 4.89
C ARG A 36 14.00 20.04 5.53
N HIS A 37 14.07 18.85 4.93
CA HIS A 37 14.71 17.69 5.57
C HIS A 37 15.84 17.09 4.74
N GLY A 38 16.07 17.56 3.50
CA GLY A 38 17.11 17.05 2.62
C GLY A 38 16.84 15.63 2.09
N MET A 39 15.60 15.16 2.13
CA MET A 39 15.22 13.78 1.86
C MET A 39 14.47 13.66 0.53
N ASP A 40 15.09 13.04 -0.47
CA ASP A 40 14.51 12.76 -1.79
C ASP A 40 14.07 11.30 -1.89
N PHE A 41 12.78 11.03 -1.90
CA PHE A 41 12.22 9.69 -2.04
C PHE A 41 11.96 9.25 -3.48
N LYS A 42 12.48 10.01 -4.47
CA LYS A 42 12.42 9.69 -5.89
C LYS A 42 10.98 9.55 -6.39
N PHE A 43 10.23 10.64 -6.26
CA PHE A 43 8.90 10.74 -6.83
C PHE A 43 9.01 11.00 -8.33
N GLU A 44 8.55 10.05 -9.14
CA GLU A 44 8.59 10.11 -10.60
C GLU A 44 7.17 10.00 -11.18
N ARG A 45 6.79 10.97 -12.03
CA ARG A 45 5.49 11.00 -12.71
C ARG A 45 5.58 10.25 -14.04
N THR A 46 5.59 8.93 -13.96
CA THR A 46 5.80 8.05 -15.12
C THR A 46 4.52 7.43 -15.66
N GLY A 47 3.41 7.56 -14.95
CA GLY A 47 2.22 6.76 -15.21
C GLY A 47 2.43 5.28 -14.91
N LEU A 48 1.36 4.52 -15.07
CA LEU A 48 1.33 3.06 -15.01
C LEU A 48 0.66 2.54 -16.28
N LYS A 49 1.27 1.55 -16.92
CA LYS A 49 0.68 0.89 -18.10
C LYS A 49 0.35 -0.56 -17.77
N TYR A 50 -0.93 -0.90 -17.84
CA TYR A 50 -1.39 -2.28 -17.84
C TYR A 50 -1.25 -2.81 -19.28
N VAL A 51 -0.23 -3.64 -19.51
CA VAL A 51 0.10 -4.20 -20.82
C VAL A 51 -0.85 -5.34 -21.14
N ILE A 52 -1.53 -5.24 -22.26
CA ILE A 52 -2.49 -6.22 -22.74
C ILE A 52 -1.75 -7.24 -23.62
N GLN A 53 -1.64 -8.47 -23.12
CA GLN A 53 -0.91 -9.55 -23.79
C GLN A 53 -1.83 -10.49 -24.54
N ASP A 54 -3.10 -10.59 -24.10
CA ASP A 54 -4.14 -11.45 -24.69
C ASP A 54 -5.55 -10.85 -24.54
N ASP A 55 -6.56 -11.65 -24.89
CA ASP A 55 -7.96 -11.22 -24.83
C ASP A 55 -8.50 -11.18 -23.40
N GLU A 56 -7.96 -11.96 -22.46
CA GLU A 56 -8.35 -11.93 -21.03
C GLU A 56 -7.88 -10.62 -20.41
N ASP A 57 -6.65 -10.22 -20.67
CA ASP A 57 -6.11 -8.92 -20.25
C ASP A 57 -6.97 -7.76 -20.79
N ARG A 58 -7.42 -7.85 -22.05
CA ARG A 58 -8.28 -6.82 -22.65
C ARG A 58 -9.62 -6.73 -21.96
N GLN A 59 -10.29 -7.85 -21.73
CA GLN A 59 -11.57 -7.89 -21.04
C GLN A 59 -11.44 -7.34 -19.61
N TYR A 60 -10.36 -7.68 -18.93
CA TYR A 60 -10.08 -7.14 -17.60
C TYR A 60 -9.87 -5.62 -17.62
N ALA A 61 -9.10 -5.10 -18.57
CA ALA A 61 -8.89 -3.66 -18.73
C ALA A 61 -10.20 -2.91 -19.05
N GLU A 62 -11.06 -3.45 -19.91
CA GLU A 62 -12.38 -2.92 -20.23
C GLU A 62 -13.29 -2.90 -19.00
N HIS A 63 -13.25 -3.98 -18.20
CA HIS A 63 -13.99 -4.05 -16.94
C HIS A 63 -13.54 -2.97 -15.96
N ILE A 64 -12.23 -2.75 -15.80
CA ILE A 64 -11.69 -1.68 -14.93
C ILE A 64 -12.23 -0.31 -15.39
N VAL A 65 -12.09 0.02 -16.68
CA VAL A 65 -12.52 1.32 -17.20
C VAL A 65 -14.00 1.57 -16.95
N ALA A 66 -14.84 0.54 -17.12
CA ALA A 66 -16.28 0.62 -16.86
C ALA A 66 -16.63 0.97 -15.40
N GLN A 67 -15.75 0.61 -14.47
CA GLN A 67 -15.98 0.85 -13.03
C GLN A 67 -15.41 2.19 -12.52
N ILE A 68 -14.57 2.84 -13.31
CA ILE A 68 -13.91 4.10 -12.93
C ILE A 68 -14.26 5.26 -13.88
N PRO A 69 -15.54 5.51 -14.23
CA PRO A 69 -15.92 6.57 -15.17
C PRO A 69 -15.48 7.97 -14.70
N HIS A 70 -15.36 8.18 -13.39
CA HIS A 70 -14.87 9.41 -12.79
C HIS A 70 -13.37 9.67 -13.04
N LEU A 71 -12.61 8.67 -13.49
CA LEU A 71 -11.20 8.77 -13.87
C LEU A 71 -10.97 8.73 -15.39
N ALA A 72 -12.01 8.86 -16.21
CA ALA A 72 -11.91 8.71 -17.67
C ALA A 72 -10.83 9.61 -18.30
N GLU A 73 -10.65 10.85 -17.81
CA GLU A 73 -9.63 11.78 -18.28
C GLU A 73 -8.20 11.40 -17.83
N GLN A 74 -8.07 10.51 -16.85
CA GLN A 74 -6.80 10.02 -16.31
C GLN A 74 -6.39 8.67 -16.89
N VAL A 75 -7.19 8.14 -17.83
CA VAL A 75 -6.98 6.82 -18.42
C VAL A 75 -6.91 6.94 -19.94
N ARG A 76 -5.93 6.28 -20.54
CA ARG A 76 -5.73 6.30 -21.99
C ARG A 76 -5.50 4.88 -22.52
N TRP A 77 -6.20 4.51 -23.58
CA TRP A 77 -5.88 3.32 -24.35
C TRP A 77 -4.71 3.61 -25.29
N LEU A 78 -3.71 2.74 -25.26
CA LEU A 78 -2.60 2.73 -26.20
C LEU A 78 -2.76 1.55 -27.13
N ASP A 79 -2.76 1.80 -28.44
CA ASP A 79 -2.64 0.74 -29.43
C ASP A 79 -1.21 0.16 -29.46
N ARG A 80 -0.97 -0.84 -30.34
CA ARG A 80 0.36 -1.47 -30.45
C ARG A 80 1.47 -0.50 -30.82
N GLU A 81 1.19 0.44 -31.70
CA GLU A 81 2.21 1.39 -32.17
C GLU A 81 2.49 2.46 -31.11
N GLU A 82 1.45 2.93 -30.45
CA GLU A 82 1.55 3.86 -29.33
C GLU A 82 2.31 3.25 -28.16
N LEU A 83 2.00 1.99 -27.80
CA LEU A 83 2.73 1.26 -26.78
C LEU A 83 4.21 1.10 -27.11
N ARG A 84 4.54 0.71 -28.35
CA ARG A 84 5.94 0.58 -28.80
C ARG A 84 6.70 1.89 -28.78
N ARG A 85 6.02 3.00 -29.05
CA ARG A 85 6.65 4.34 -28.94
C ARG A 85 6.87 4.73 -27.48
N ALA A 86 5.90 4.42 -26.61
CA ALA A 86 5.97 4.74 -25.19
C ALA A 86 6.97 3.85 -24.46
N GLU A 87 6.98 2.55 -24.75
CA GLU A 87 7.80 1.51 -24.11
C GLU A 87 8.43 0.59 -25.18
N PRO A 88 9.55 0.99 -25.78
CA PRO A 88 10.17 0.24 -26.89
C PRO A 88 10.61 -1.17 -26.51
N ALA A 89 10.87 -1.44 -25.23
CA ALA A 89 11.31 -2.74 -24.73
C ALA A 89 10.18 -3.75 -24.54
N VAL A 90 8.91 -3.31 -24.59
CA VAL A 90 7.76 -4.22 -24.47
C VAL A 90 7.69 -5.14 -25.70
N SER A 91 7.35 -6.40 -25.45
CA SER A 91 7.20 -7.44 -26.46
C SER A 91 6.33 -6.98 -27.62
N HIS A 92 6.78 -7.26 -28.85
CA HIS A 92 6.02 -7.00 -30.07
C HIS A 92 4.73 -7.84 -30.18
N ALA A 93 4.58 -8.88 -29.36
CA ALA A 93 3.36 -9.68 -29.26
C ALA A 93 2.25 -8.96 -28.47
N ALA A 94 2.57 -7.95 -27.64
CA ALA A 94 1.57 -7.22 -26.89
C ALA A 94 0.55 -6.53 -27.80
N HIS A 95 -0.71 -6.54 -27.36
CA HIS A 95 -1.85 -6.02 -28.12
C HIS A 95 -2.08 -4.51 -27.94
N GLY A 96 -1.46 -3.92 -26.92
CA GLY A 96 -1.62 -2.52 -26.50
C GLY A 96 -1.48 -2.39 -25.00
N ALA A 97 -1.95 -1.29 -24.44
CA ALA A 97 -1.99 -1.09 -22.99
C ALA A 97 -3.14 -0.16 -22.58
N LEU A 98 -3.54 -0.26 -21.32
CA LEU A 98 -4.32 0.74 -20.62
C LEU A 98 -3.35 1.55 -19.74
N GLU A 99 -3.23 2.86 -20.01
CA GLU A 99 -2.33 3.75 -19.28
C GLU A 99 -3.11 4.59 -18.27
N PHE A 100 -2.65 4.59 -17.03
CA PHE A 100 -3.14 5.42 -15.92
C PHE A 100 -2.18 6.59 -15.72
N LEU A 101 -2.59 7.78 -16.14
CA LEU A 101 -1.77 9.00 -16.10
C LEU A 101 -1.56 9.53 -14.68
N CYS A 102 -2.51 9.25 -13.78
CA CYS A 102 -2.45 9.67 -12.38
C CYS A 102 -1.57 8.76 -11.51
N ASP A 103 -1.15 7.58 -12.00
CA ASP A 103 -0.27 6.70 -11.25
C ASP A 103 1.20 7.10 -11.42
N HIS A 104 1.92 7.05 -10.32
CA HIS A 104 3.30 7.48 -10.25
C HIS A 104 4.14 6.44 -9.51
N GLN A 105 5.44 6.62 -9.46
CA GLN A 105 6.30 5.76 -8.66
C GLN A 105 7.11 6.55 -7.64
N VAL A 106 7.45 5.85 -6.56
CA VAL A 106 8.36 6.32 -5.52
C VAL A 106 9.36 5.20 -5.20
N SER A 107 10.43 5.54 -4.49
CA SER A 107 11.25 4.54 -3.81
C SER A 107 10.65 4.27 -2.42
N PRO A 108 10.04 3.09 -2.15
CA PRO A 108 9.38 2.81 -0.88
C PRO A 108 10.29 2.93 0.33
N PHE A 109 11.53 2.43 0.20
CA PHE A 109 12.53 2.51 1.27
C PHE A 109 12.92 3.96 1.57
N ARG A 110 13.19 4.76 0.52
CA ARG A 110 13.52 6.17 0.70
C ARG A 110 12.37 6.99 1.25
N LEU A 111 11.12 6.64 0.90
CA LEU A 111 9.94 7.30 1.46
C LEU A 111 9.82 7.01 2.96
N ALA A 112 9.99 5.75 3.37
CA ALA A 112 9.99 5.39 4.79
C ALA A 112 11.12 6.10 5.55
N ASP A 113 12.35 6.10 5.00
CA ASP A 113 13.49 6.80 5.60
C ASP A 113 13.24 8.32 5.69
N ALA A 114 12.62 8.92 4.66
CA ALA A 114 12.30 10.34 4.65
C ALA A 114 11.28 10.70 5.75
N TYR A 115 10.24 9.91 5.94
CA TYR A 115 9.29 10.10 7.03
C TYR A 115 9.96 9.95 8.40
N LEU A 116 10.78 8.92 8.58
CA LEU A 116 11.48 8.68 9.85
C LEU A 116 12.47 9.79 10.17
N GLU A 117 13.26 10.24 9.20
CA GLU A 117 14.23 11.31 9.41
C GLU A 117 13.54 12.65 9.65
N ALA A 118 12.48 12.99 8.92
CA ALA A 118 11.68 14.18 9.16
C ALA A 118 11.05 14.15 10.57
N ALA A 119 10.51 13.02 11.00
CA ALA A 119 9.97 12.85 12.35
C ALA A 119 11.05 13.06 13.42
N ARG A 120 12.23 12.47 13.23
CA ARG A 120 13.38 12.63 14.15
C ARG A 120 13.84 14.08 14.26
N GLN A 121 13.93 14.79 13.13
CA GLN A 121 14.29 16.21 13.10
C GLN A 121 13.25 17.10 13.80
N ASN A 122 11.99 16.67 13.81
CA ASN A 122 10.90 17.31 14.54
C ASN A 122 10.79 16.83 16.02
N GLY A 123 11.79 16.12 16.54
CA GLY A 123 11.87 15.74 17.95
C GLY A 123 11.15 14.45 18.33
N VAL A 124 10.75 13.64 17.36
CA VAL A 124 10.17 12.31 17.62
C VAL A 124 11.27 11.36 18.09
N GLU A 125 11.05 10.66 19.18
CA GLU A 125 11.92 9.62 19.69
C GLU A 125 11.60 8.28 19.00
N LEU A 126 12.64 7.64 18.42
CA LEU A 126 12.53 6.33 17.76
C LEU A 126 13.16 5.25 18.65
N LEU A 127 12.35 4.32 19.11
CA LEU A 127 12.77 3.19 19.94
C LEU A 127 12.89 1.92 19.09
N LEU A 128 13.97 1.81 18.35
CA LEU A 128 14.24 0.65 17.49
C LEU A 128 14.57 -0.59 18.33
N GLY A 129 14.17 -1.76 17.85
CA GLY A 129 14.38 -3.03 18.55
C GLY A 129 13.56 -3.16 19.84
N THR A 130 12.48 -2.38 19.98
CA THR A 130 11.60 -2.35 21.15
C THR A 130 10.21 -2.88 20.79
N ASN A 131 9.77 -3.93 21.47
CA ASN A 131 8.44 -4.51 21.27
C ASN A 131 7.46 -4.04 22.34
N VAL A 132 6.25 -3.71 21.92
CA VAL A 132 5.13 -3.50 22.83
C VAL A 132 4.61 -4.86 23.29
N THR A 133 4.65 -5.09 24.59
CA THR A 133 4.23 -6.35 25.24
C THR A 133 2.91 -6.23 26.00
N GLY A 134 2.33 -5.03 26.07
CA GLY A 134 1.04 -4.79 26.69
C GLY A 134 0.60 -3.34 26.57
N VAL A 135 -0.71 -3.12 26.65
CA VAL A 135 -1.33 -1.79 26.63
C VAL A 135 -1.91 -1.50 28.00
N LEU A 136 -1.62 -0.32 28.54
CA LEU A 136 -2.09 0.14 29.84
C LEU A 136 -3.30 1.07 29.67
N ARG A 137 -4.33 0.86 30.49
CA ARG A 137 -5.56 1.66 30.48
C ARG A 137 -5.96 2.06 31.91
N GLN A 138 -6.61 3.20 32.00
CA GLN A 138 -7.36 3.64 33.18
C GLN A 138 -8.85 3.68 32.80
N GLY A 139 -9.60 2.66 33.16
CA GLY A 139 -10.95 2.46 32.68
C GLY A 139 -10.98 2.24 31.15
N ARG A 140 -11.66 3.15 30.44
CA ARG A 140 -11.73 3.12 28.97
C ARG A 140 -10.61 3.90 28.27
N ARG A 141 -9.76 4.64 28.99
CA ARG A 141 -8.75 5.53 28.44
C ARG A 141 -7.38 4.87 28.38
N ILE A 142 -6.66 5.04 27.26
CA ILE A 142 -5.25 4.69 27.15
C ILE A 142 -4.43 5.51 28.16
N SER A 143 -3.46 4.86 28.82
CA SER A 143 -2.53 5.52 29.73
C SER A 143 -1.06 5.21 29.42
N GLY A 144 -0.80 4.27 28.51
CA GLY A 144 0.56 3.94 28.08
C GLY A 144 0.68 2.55 27.48
N VAL A 145 1.91 2.17 27.21
CA VAL A 145 2.30 0.83 26.77
C VAL A 145 3.42 0.28 27.63
N ARG A 146 3.48 -1.04 27.79
CA ARG A 146 4.62 -1.77 28.34
C ARG A 146 5.47 -2.28 27.20
N THR A 147 6.77 -2.19 27.33
CA THR A 147 7.74 -2.67 26.36
C THR A 147 8.64 -3.75 26.97
N ASP A 148 9.34 -4.50 26.11
CA ASP A 148 10.27 -5.55 26.55
C ASP A 148 11.60 -4.99 27.10
N ASN A 149 12.05 -3.82 26.65
CA ASN A 149 13.37 -3.28 26.98
C ASN A 149 13.39 -1.80 27.44
N ALA A 150 12.34 -1.01 27.15
CA ALA A 150 12.27 0.41 27.53
C ALA A 150 11.31 0.69 28.71
N GLY A 151 10.78 -0.37 29.34
CA GLY A 151 9.87 -0.25 30.47
C GLY A 151 8.47 0.20 30.09
N VAL A 152 7.90 1.13 30.86
CA VAL A 152 6.55 1.68 30.61
C VAL A 152 6.68 3.06 30.00
N LEU A 153 6.03 3.24 28.85
CA LEU A 153 5.91 4.52 28.16
C LEU A 153 4.49 5.06 28.36
N HIS A 154 4.36 6.19 29.02
CA HIS A 154 3.06 6.83 29.24
C HIS A 154 2.62 7.67 28.05
N CYS A 155 1.38 7.52 27.63
CA CYS A 155 0.80 8.31 26.54
C CYS A 155 -0.71 8.51 26.77
N ARG A 156 -1.26 9.55 26.14
CA ARG A 156 -2.71 9.81 26.09
C ARG A 156 -3.34 9.22 24.85
N THR A 157 -2.56 9.10 23.78
CA THR A 157 -3.00 8.55 22.50
C THR A 157 -2.03 7.46 22.06
N LEU A 158 -2.57 6.32 21.65
CA LEU A 158 -1.86 5.18 21.07
C LEU A 158 -2.38 4.94 19.65
N ILE A 159 -1.49 5.01 18.67
CA ILE A 159 -1.80 4.72 17.27
C ILE A 159 -1.26 3.35 16.92
N ASN A 160 -2.14 2.45 16.49
CA ASN A 160 -1.78 1.12 16.02
C ASN A 160 -1.38 1.18 14.53
N ALA A 161 -0.10 1.34 14.27
CA ALA A 161 0.49 1.27 12.93
C ALA A 161 1.36 0.01 12.75
N ALA A 162 1.01 -1.08 13.47
CA ALA A 162 1.84 -2.30 13.58
C ALA A 162 1.77 -3.22 12.34
N GLY A 163 1.27 -2.76 11.20
CA GLY A 163 1.29 -3.50 9.94
C GLY A 163 0.64 -4.87 10.07
N ALA A 164 1.35 -5.93 9.69
CA ALA A 164 0.85 -7.32 9.77
C ALA A 164 0.58 -7.81 11.21
N TRP A 165 1.16 -7.16 12.22
CA TRP A 165 0.97 -7.45 13.65
C TRP A 165 -0.12 -6.60 14.31
N ALA A 166 -0.85 -5.80 13.54
CA ALA A 166 -1.86 -4.87 14.08
C ALA A 166 -2.99 -5.57 14.85
N ALA A 167 -3.33 -6.81 14.47
CA ALA A 167 -4.34 -7.61 15.17
C ALA A 167 -3.95 -7.91 16.62
N GLU A 168 -2.66 -8.16 16.89
CA GLU A 168 -2.13 -8.46 18.21
C GLU A 168 -2.17 -7.21 19.11
N LEU A 169 -1.74 -6.06 18.58
CA LEU A 169 -1.79 -4.81 19.32
C LEU A 169 -3.24 -4.38 19.60
N SER A 170 -4.15 -4.62 18.65
CA SER A 170 -5.58 -4.36 18.86
C SER A 170 -6.15 -5.22 20.00
N GLU A 171 -5.78 -6.50 20.06
CA GLU A 171 -6.20 -7.40 21.15
C GLU A 171 -5.70 -6.91 22.52
N MET A 172 -4.43 -6.48 22.59
CA MET A 172 -3.86 -5.91 23.82
C MET A 172 -4.61 -4.63 24.26
N ALA A 173 -5.01 -3.79 23.30
CA ALA A 173 -5.64 -2.51 23.59
C ALA A 173 -7.14 -2.63 23.89
N THR A 174 -7.86 -3.50 23.19
CA THR A 174 -9.32 -3.53 23.18
C THR A 174 -9.93 -4.83 23.73
N GLY A 175 -9.13 -5.90 23.83
CA GLY A 175 -9.60 -7.27 24.09
C GLY A 175 -10.15 -7.97 22.84
N ARG A 176 -10.02 -7.35 21.65
CA ARG A 176 -10.52 -7.91 20.38
C ARG A 176 -9.47 -7.78 19.29
N ARG A 177 -9.32 -8.81 18.48
CA ARG A 177 -8.48 -8.77 17.28
C ARG A 177 -9.24 -8.11 16.14
N ILE A 178 -8.64 -7.10 15.52
CA ILE A 178 -9.10 -6.62 14.20
C ILE A 178 -8.72 -7.65 13.13
N PRO A 179 -9.48 -7.78 12.04
CA PRO A 179 -9.26 -8.81 11.03
C PRO A 179 -8.12 -8.44 10.06
N VAL A 180 -6.94 -8.15 10.59
CA VAL A 180 -5.72 -7.95 9.80
C VAL A 180 -4.88 -9.21 9.86
N LYS A 181 -4.46 -9.70 8.68
CA LYS A 181 -3.58 -10.86 8.56
C LYS A 181 -2.37 -10.56 7.69
N PRO A 182 -1.23 -11.25 7.90
CA PRO A 182 -0.10 -11.16 7.00
C PRO A 182 -0.43 -11.80 5.65
N VAL A 183 -0.18 -11.06 4.57
CA VAL A 183 -0.26 -11.57 3.19
C VAL A 183 1.12 -11.44 2.57
N LYS A 184 1.77 -12.56 2.34
CA LYS A 184 3.12 -12.63 1.81
C LYS A 184 3.18 -12.24 0.34
N GLY A 185 4.23 -11.51 -0.04
CA GLY A 185 4.56 -11.21 -1.43
C GLY A 185 6.04 -11.31 -1.66
N GLN A 186 6.44 -12.11 -2.66
CA GLN A 186 7.82 -12.26 -3.08
C GLN A 186 8.15 -11.28 -4.19
N ILE A 187 9.40 -10.82 -4.23
CA ILE A 187 9.90 -9.79 -5.14
C ILE A 187 11.27 -10.19 -5.67
N VAL A 188 11.51 -9.86 -6.93
CA VAL A 188 12.79 -10.00 -7.62
C VAL A 188 13.37 -8.61 -7.88
N LEU A 189 14.68 -8.45 -7.71
CA LEU A 189 15.43 -7.26 -8.08
C LEU A 189 16.57 -7.66 -9.02
N THR A 190 16.68 -6.95 -10.15
CA THR A 190 17.77 -7.13 -11.10
C THR A 190 19.03 -6.39 -10.67
N GLU A 191 20.17 -6.70 -11.29
CA GLU A 191 21.32 -5.81 -11.29
C GLU A 191 21.01 -4.52 -12.05
N ARG A 192 21.89 -3.55 -11.92
CA ARG A 192 21.78 -2.25 -12.57
C ARG A 192 21.99 -2.38 -14.08
N MET A 193 21.17 -1.68 -14.83
CA MET A 193 21.25 -1.62 -16.29
C MET A 193 20.90 -0.21 -16.78
N PRO A 194 21.22 0.12 -18.03
CA PRO A 194 20.71 1.33 -18.68
C PRO A 194 19.17 1.39 -18.63
N ARG A 195 18.61 2.58 -18.79
CA ARG A 195 17.15 2.76 -18.81
C ARG A 195 16.53 1.90 -19.90
N LEU A 196 15.68 0.96 -19.50
CA LEU A 196 14.96 0.03 -20.34
C LEU A 196 13.46 0.33 -20.34
N LEU A 197 12.91 0.68 -19.16
CA LEU A 197 11.50 0.99 -18.96
C LEU A 197 11.31 2.50 -18.74
N ASN A 198 10.40 3.11 -19.49
CA ASN A 198 10.09 4.53 -19.37
C ASN A 198 9.07 4.81 -18.25
N GLY A 199 8.23 3.83 -17.92
CA GLY A 199 7.23 3.91 -16.87
C GLY A 199 7.12 2.63 -16.06
N CYS A 200 6.14 2.59 -15.15
CA CYS A 200 5.76 1.37 -14.51
C CYS A 200 4.91 0.52 -15.46
N LEU A 201 5.24 -0.76 -15.56
CA LEU A 201 4.46 -1.74 -16.32
C LEU A 201 3.81 -2.72 -15.36
N THR A 202 2.59 -3.12 -15.66
CA THR A 202 1.91 -4.23 -14.98
C THR A 202 1.24 -5.13 -16.00
N THR A 203 1.19 -6.42 -15.69
CA THR A 203 0.52 -7.46 -16.46
C THR A 203 -0.30 -8.32 -15.51
N SER A 204 -0.99 -9.31 -16.00
CA SER A 204 -1.62 -10.36 -15.18
C SER A 204 -0.63 -11.15 -14.33
N ASP A 205 0.64 -11.23 -14.75
CA ASP A 205 1.67 -12.03 -14.04
C ASP A 205 2.45 -11.25 -12.99
N CYS A 206 2.81 -10.00 -13.30
CA CYS A 206 3.70 -9.20 -12.46
C CYS A 206 3.62 -7.70 -12.78
N TYR A 207 4.19 -6.89 -11.91
CA TYR A 207 4.53 -5.51 -12.22
C TYR A 207 6.05 -5.34 -12.31
N MET A 208 6.48 -4.35 -13.08
CA MET A 208 7.88 -3.97 -13.26
C MET A 208 8.05 -2.47 -13.11
N ALA A 209 9.07 -2.07 -12.35
CA ALA A 209 9.41 -0.66 -12.16
C ALA A 209 10.92 -0.49 -12.15
N GLN A 210 11.47 0.22 -13.15
CA GLN A 210 12.88 0.55 -13.15
C GLN A 210 13.14 1.78 -12.30
N LYS A 211 14.09 1.66 -11.37
CA LYS A 211 14.47 2.71 -10.45
C LYS A 211 15.53 3.64 -11.05
N ASP A 212 15.71 4.80 -10.43
CA ASP A 212 16.70 5.82 -10.83
C ASP A 212 18.14 5.29 -10.92
N ASN A 213 18.46 4.27 -10.11
CA ASN A 213 19.76 3.62 -10.10
C ASN A 213 19.93 2.52 -11.17
N GLY A 214 18.93 2.29 -12.03
CA GLY A 214 18.94 1.30 -13.10
C GLY A 214 18.48 -0.10 -12.72
N GLU A 215 18.20 -0.40 -11.46
CA GLU A 215 17.64 -1.68 -11.02
C GLU A 215 16.17 -1.78 -11.41
N ILE A 216 15.70 -2.97 -11.84
CA ILE A 216 14.30 -3.24 -12.10
C ILE A 216 13.75 -4.10 -10.96
N LEU A 217 12.69 -3.60 -10.33
CA LEU A 217 11.92 -4.33 -9.34
C LEU A 217 10.77 -5.04 -10.04
N ILE A 218 10.69 -6.37 -9.86
CA ILE A 218 9.67 -7.24 -10.43
C ILE A 218 8.89 -7.87 -9.29
N GLY A 219 7.59 -7.68 -9.26
CA GLY A 219 6.73 -8.20 -8.20
C GLY A 219 5.29 -8.36 -8.67
N SER A 220 4.43 -8.95 -7.93
CA SER A 220 4.73 -9.66 -6.70
C SER A 220 3.72 -10.80 -6.51
N THR A 221 4.11 -11.83 -5.81
CA THR A 221 3.19 -12.89 -5.45
C THR A 221 2.17 -12.44 -4.40
N THR A 222 1.13 -13.23 -4.21
CA THR A 222 0.12 -13.05 -3.17
C THR A 222 -0.17 -14.40 -2.53
N GLU A 223 0.31 -14.58 -1.29
CA GLU A 223 0.32 -15.87 -0.64
C GLU A 223 -0.23 -15.76 0.79
N ASP A 224 -1.11 -16.69 1.17
CA ASP A 224 -1.56 -16.86 2.55
C ASP A 224 -0.64 -17.90 3.24
N LYS A 225 0.45 -17.44 3.83
CA LYS A 225 1.51 -18.22 4.47
C LYS A 225 1.81 -17.78 5.90
N GLY A 226 0.87 -17.04 6.50
CA GLY A 226 1.11 -16.45 7.82
C GLY A 226 2.34 -15.54 7.81
N PHE A 227 3.17 -15.62 8.84
CA PHE A 227 4.37 -14.81 8.98
C PHE A 227 5.62 -15.37 8.27
N ASP A 228 5.47 -16.35 7.37
CA ASP A 228 6.59 -16.85 6.56
C ASP A 228 7.08 -15.78 5.57
N VAL A 229 8.39 -15.50 5.57
CA VAL A 229 9.07 -14.58 4.66
C VAL A 229 10.12 -15.27 3.78
N SER A 230 10.06 -16.59 3.67
CA SER A 230 10.94 -17.35 2.79
C SER A 230 10.64 -17.08 1.31
N ASN A 231 11.62 -17.24 0.43
CA ASN A 231 11.42 -17.22 -1.01
C ASN A 231 11.39 -18.64 -1.55
N THR A 232 10.51 -18.90 -2.53
CA THR A 232 10.36 -20.20 -3.16
C THR A 232 10.68 -20.17 -4.64
N PHE A 233 11.30 -21.22 -5.16
CA PHE A 233 11.67 -21.31 -6.57
C PHE A 233 10.49 -21.14 -7.54
N PRO A 234 9.34 -21.81 -7.34
CA PRO A 234 8.21 -21.69 -8.27
C PRO A 234 7.73 -20.26 -8.41
N GLU A 235 7.56 -19.53 -7.29
CA GLU A 235 7.05 -18.16 -7.27
C GLU A 235 8.03 -17.19 -7.92
N ILE A 236 9.32 -17.30 -7.59
CA ILE A 236 10.35 -16.47 -8.22
C ILE A 236 10.46 -16.77 -9.73
N ALA A 237 10.38 -18.03 -10.13
CA ALA A 237 10.39 -18.41 -11.55
C ALA A 237 9.17 -17.85 -12.30
N GLY A 238 7.98 -17.89 -11.68
CA GLY A 238 6.76 -17.31 -12.25
C GLY A 238 6.91 -15.81 -12.51
N LEU A 239 7.39 -15.05 -11.53
CA LEU A 239 7.65 -13.60 -11.69
C LEU A 239 8.65 -13.29 -12.80
N VAL A 240 9.76 -14.04 -12.87
CA VAL A 240 10.78 -13.86 -13.92
C VAL A 240 10.20 -14.20 -15.29
N GLN A 241 9.45 -15.29 -15.42
CA GLN A 241 8.81 -15.68 -16.68
C GLN A 241 7.80 -14.66 -17.16
N GLY A 242 6.95 -14.13 -16.27
CA GLY A 242 6.00 -13.07 -16.58
C GLY A 242 6.69 -11.80 -17.04
N ALA A 243 7.75 -11.39 -16.36
CA ALA A 243 8.53 -10.22 -16.75
C ALA A 243 9.21 -10.38 -18.12
N VAL A 244 9.85 -11.52 -18.39
CA VAL A 244 10.48 -11.83 -19.69
C VAL A 244 9.45 -11.91 -20.82
N ARG A 245 8.26 -12.42 -20.55
CA ARG A 245 7.15 -12.45 -21.54
C ARG A 245 6.77 -11.02 -21.96
N CYS A 246 6.68 -10.11 -20.99
CA CYS A 246 6.34 -8.72 -21.24
C CYS A 246 7.51 -7.93 -21.84
N VAL A 247 8.73 -8.14 -21.32
CA VAL A 247 9.97 -7.42 -21.72
C VAL A 247 11.05 -8.44 -22.01
N PRO A 248 11.17 -8.92 -23.28
CA PRO A 248 12.07 -10.03 -23.65
C PRO A 248 13.54 -9.83 -23.34
N GLU A 249 14.02 -8.59 -23.34
CA GLU A 249 15.43 -8.28 -23.02
C GLU A 249 15.82 -8.66 -21.59
N LEU A 250 14.85 -8.79 -20.68
CA LEU A 250 15.09 -9.23 -19.30
C LEU A 250 15.66 -10.65 -19.20
N GLN A 251 15.52 -11.48 -20.23
CA GLN A 251 16.14 -12.83 -20.26
C GLN A 251 17.66 -12.81 -20.13
N GLN A 252 18.32 -11.69 -20.46
CA GLN A 252 19.77 -11.54 -20.41
C GLN A 252 20.25 -10.81 -19.15
N VAL A 253 19.33 -10.43 -18.28
CA VAL A 253 19.63 -9.60 -17.11
C VAL A 253 19.90 -10.46 -15.89
N ASN A 254 20.96 -10.11 -15.15
CA ASN A 254 21.31 -10.83 -13.93
C ASN A 254 20.35 -10.48 -12.79
N LEU A 255 19.97 -11.51 -12.03
CA LEU A 255 19.27 -11.37 -10.78
C LEU A 255 20.23 -10.91 -9.69
N LYS A 256 19.89 -9.85 -8.96
CA LYS A 256 20.68 -9.35 -7.83
C LYS A 256 20.24 -9.98 -6.51
N ARG A 257 18.96 -9.98 -6.23
CA ARG A 257 18.39 -10.58 -5.01
C ARG A 257 16.88 -10.79 -5.12
N THR A 258 16.37 -11.63 -4.20
CA THR A 258 14.96 -11.79 -3.94
C THR A 258 14.67 -11.57 -2.46
N TRP A 259 13.47 -11.16 -2.14
CA TRP A 259 12.99 -11.12 -0.76
C TRP A 259 11.47 -11.26 -0.73
N ALA A 260 10.93 -11.52 0.46
CA ALA A 260 9.50 -11.48 0.70
C ALA A 260 9.15 -10.45 1.76
N GLY A 261 7.96 -9.90 1.68
CA GLY A 261 7.39 -8.99 2.67
C GLY A 261 5.97 -9.41 3.04
N LEU A 262 5.50 -8.90 4.18
CA LEU A 262 4.16 -9.18 4.69
C LEU A 262 3.30 -7.92 4.55
N ARG A 263 2.28 -8.00 3.71
CA ARG A 263 1.27 -6.96 3.61
C ARG A 263 0.24 -7.13 4.72
N PRO A 264 -0.21 -6.05 5.38
CA PRO A 264 -1.30 -6.11 6.35
C PRO A 264 -2.65 -6.20 5.62
N GLY A 265 -3.11 -7.41 5.33
CA GLY A 265 -4.36 -7.65 4.60
C GLY A 265 -5.58 -7.55 5.51
N SER A 266 -6.56 -6.75 5.11
CA SER A 266 -7.93 -6.73 5.63
C SER A 266 -8.85 -7.58 4.75
N PRO A 267 -10.01 -8.07 5.23
CA PRO A 267 -10.90 -8.92 4.43
C PRO A 267 -11.47 -8.26 3.18
N ASP A 268 -11.68 -6.96 3.24
CA ASP A 268 -12.24 -6.12 2.17
C ASP A 268 -11.17 -5.30 1.44
N GLU A 269 -9.90 -5.54 1.74
CA GLU A 269 -8.73 -4.83 1.19
C GLU A 269 -8.69 -3.31 1.47
N LEU A 270 -9.62 -2.81 2.29
CA LEU A 270 -9.63 -1.41 2.71
C LEU A 270 -8.78 -1.19 3.96
N PRO A 271 -8.12 -0.03 4.09
CA PRO A 271 -7.41 0.31 5.32
C PRO A 271 -8.38 0.39 6.52
N ILE A 272 -7.84 0.14 7.69
CA ILE A 272 -8.54 0.31 8.97
C ILE A 272 -7.96 1.56 9.63
N LEU A 273 -8.74 2.65 9.61
CA LEU A 273 -8.32 3.98 10.05
C LEU A 273 -9.27 4.54 11.10
N GLY A 274 -8.71 5.23 12.08
CA GLY A 274 -9.49 6.03 13.03
C GLY A 274 -9.74 5.40 14.39
N PRO A 275 -10.57 6.05 15.21
CA PRO A 275 -10.79 5.69 16.60
C PRO A 275 -11.61 4.40 16.77
N VAL A 276 -11.42 3.78 17.92
CA VAL A 276 -12.22 2.66 18.38
C VAL A 276 -13.11 3.14 19.53
N ALA A 277 -14.43 3.05 19.35
CA ALA A 277 -15.41 3.66 20.26
C ALA A 277 -15.29 3.17 21.72
N GLU A 278 -14.84 1.92 21.93
CA GLU A 278 -14.75 1.30 23.24
C GLU A 278 -13.50 1.74 24.05
N VAL A 279 -12.49 2.32 23.38
CA VAL A 279 -11.19 2.66 23.99
C VAL A 279 -10.78 4.08 23.62
N GLU A 280 -10.95 5.00 24.54
CA GLU A 280 -10.56 6.39 24.37
C GLU A 280 -9.05 6.55 24.23
N GLY A 281 -8.63 7.34 23.23
CA GLY A 281 -7.22 7.54 22.92
C GLY A 281 -6.56 6.40 22.13
N TYR A 282 -7.31 5.43 21.59
CA TYR A 282 -6.79 4.40 20.73
C TYR A 282 -7.26 4.60 19.27
N LEU A 283 -6.31 4.67 18.35
CA LEU A 283 -6.55 4.85 16.92
C LEU A 283 -5.91 3.69 16.14
N ASN A 284 -6.58 3.25 15.08
CA ASN A 284 -6.00 2.34 14.10
C ASN A 284 -5.44 3.11 12.89
N ALA A 285 -4.33 2.65 12.35
CA ALA A 285 -3.71 3.07 11.10
C ALA A 285 -3.04 1.86 10.44
N CYS A 286 -3.83 0.89 10.01
CA CYS A 286 -3.33 -0.41 9.56
C CYS A 286 -4.24 -1.00 8.47
N GLY A 287 -3.97 -2.24 8.05
CA GLY A 287 -4.81 -2.93 7.08
C GLY A 287 -4.73 -2.37 5.65
N HIS A 288 -3.72 -1.57 5.32
CA HIS A 288 -3.58 -0.90 4.02
C HIS A 288 -3.28 -1.85 2.85
N PHE A 289 -3.02 -3.11 3.12
CA PHE A 289 -2.73 -4.16 2.15
C PHE A 289 -1.72 -3.74 1.08
N ARG A 290 -2.14 -3.58 -0.18
CA ARG A 290 -1.27 -3.21 -1.32
C ARG A 290 -1.14 -1.71 -1.51
N THR A 291 -2.01 -0.93 -0.90
CA THR A 291 -2.19 0.49 -1.17
C THR A 291 -1.51 1.40 -0.14
N GLY A 292 -0.81 0.82 0.85
CA GLY A 292 -0.23 1.55 1.97
C GLY A 292 0.73 2.67 1.58
N ILE A 293 1.53 2.49 0.53
CA ILE A 293 2.39 3.56 0.01
C ILE A 293 1.51 4.70 -0.53
N LEU A 294 0.60 4.39 -1.44
CA LEU A 294 -0.30 5.39 -2.04
C LEU A 294 -1.06 6.18 -0.97
N THR A 295 -1.62 5.51 0.03
CA THR A 295 -2.48 6.13 1.04
C THR A 295 -1.73 6.67 2.26
N SER A 296 -0.39 6.56 2.32
CA SER A 296 0.39 6.98 3.49
C SER A 296 0.28 8.47 3.78
N ALA A 297 0.29 9.33 2.76
CA ALA A 297 0.24 10.78 2.94
C ALA A 297 -1.09 11.23 3.58
N ILE A 298 -2.22 10.78 3.04
CA ILE A 298 -3.54 11.12 3.61
C ILE A 298 -3.76 10.48 4.98
N THR A 299 -3.23 9.26 5.20
CA THR A 299 -3.30 8.62 6.51
C THR A 299 -2.63 9.48 7.59
N GLY A 300 -1.46 10.05 7.29
CA GLY A 300 -0.80 10.98 8.19
C GLY A 300 -1.64 12.20 8.53
N VAL A 301 -2.24 12.84 7.51
CA VAL A 301 -3.13 14.00 7.68
C VAL A 301 -4.37 13.65 8.51
N LEU A 302 -4.99 12.50 8.25
CA LEU A 302 -6.17 12.05 9.00
C LEU A 302 -5.86 11.80 10.47
N LEU A 303 -4.73 11.14 10.76
CA LEU A 303 -4.32 10.85 12.13
C LEU A 303 -3.97 12.13 12.90
N ASP A 304 -3.27 13.06 12.27
CA ASP A 304 -2.95 14.35 12.86
C ASP A 304 -4.23 15.10 13.27
N ARG A 305 -5.18 15.23 12.37
CA ARG A 305 -6.47 15.88 12.64
C ARG A 305 -7.31 15.16 13.69
N LEU A 306 -7.30 13.83 13.69
CA LEU A 306 -7.98 13.04 14.73
C LEU A 306 -7.38 13.26 16.11
N VAL A 307 -6.05 13.33 16.23
CA VAL A 307 -5.35 13.58 17.50
C VAL A 307 -5.63 15.00 18.02
N HIS A 308 -5.77 15.96 17.12
CA HIS A 308 -6.05 17.37 17.47
C HIS A 308 -7.52 17.74 17.47
N GLU A 309 -8.41 16.75 17.27
CA GLU A 309 -9.88 16.94 17.22
C GLU A 309 -10.34 17.95 16.15
N GLU A 310 -9.64 17.98 15.01
CA GLU A 310 -9.92 18.85 13.88
C GLU A 310 -10.88 18.20 12.86
N THR A 311 -11.46 19.04 11.99
CA THR A 311 -12.32 18.58 10.90
C THR A 311 -11.54 17.76 9.88
N LEU A 312 -12.04 16.56 9.56
CA LEU A 312 -11.44 15.69 8.57
C LEU A 312 -11.74 16.15 7.13
N PRO A 313 -10.79 15.96 6.20
CA PRO A 313 -10.98 16.33 4.80
C PRO A 313 -11.90 15.37 4.02
N LEU A 314 -12.20 14.20 4.60
CA LEU A 314 -13.08 13.19 4.01
C LEU A 314 -13.79 12.37 5.10
N ASP A 315 -14.86 11.68 4.71
CA ASP A 315 -15.54 10.74 5.60
C ASP A 315 -14.70 9.47 5.78
N ILE A 316 -14.36 9.16 7.03
CA ILE A 316 -13.63 7.94 7.40
C ILE A 316 -14.52 6.79 7.86
N ALA A 317 -15.83 6.97 7.94
CA ALA A 317 -16.75 5.93 8.39
C ALA A 317 -16.56 4.58 7.65
N PRO A 318 -16.34 4.54 6.32
CA PRO A 318 -16.04 3.32 5.59
C PRO A 318 -14.75 2.61 6.02
N PHE A 319 -13.85 3.31 6.71
CA PHE A 319 -12.53 2.78 7.12
C PHE A 319 -12.44 2.45 8.60
N LEU A 320 -13.48 2.71 9.39
CA LEU A 320 -13.49 2.37 10.82
C LEU A 320 -13.50 0.85 11.04
N ALA A 321 -12.82 0.40 12.09
CA ALA A 321 -12.81 -1.02 12.49
C ALA A 321 -14.22 -1.54 12.81
N ALA A 322 -15.15 -0.67 13.16
CA ALA A 322 -16.54 -1.00 13.46
C ALA A 322 -17.28 -1.70 12.30
N ARG A 323 -16.86 -1.50 11.04
CA ARG A 323 -17.46 -2.17 9.87
C ARG A 323 -17.32 -3.70 9.89
N PHE A 324 -16.43 -4.24 10.72
CA PHE A 324 -16.26 -5.67 10.92
C PHE A 324 -16.96 -6.22 12.17
N GLN A 325 -17.69 -5.38 12.89
CA GLN A 325 -18.47 -5.83 14.02
C GLN A 325 -19.82 -6.34 13.50
N PRO A 326 -20.36 -7.46 14.03
CA PRO A 326 -21.73 -7.83 13.73
C PRO A 326 -22.67 -6.72 14.20
N GLU A 327 -23.67 -6.39 13.40
CA GLU A 327 -24.74 -5.47 13.86
C GLU A 327 -25.24 -5.92 15.23
N PRO A 328 -25.42 -4.99 16.18
CA PRO A 328 -26.05 -5.34 17.44
C PRO A 328 -27.39 -5.98 17.12
N ALA A 329 -27.59 -7.24 17.56
CA ALA A 329 -28.86 -7.94 17.38
C ALA A 329 -29.99 -6.99 17.77
N ALA A 330 -30.90 -6.71 16.83
CA ALA A 330 -32.06 -5.85 17.10
C ALA A 330 -32.74 -6.39 18.36
N VAL A 331 -32.74 -5.59 19.42
CA VAL A 331 -33.46 -5.91 20.64
C VAL A 331 -34.90 -5.95 20.23
N ALA A 332 -35.43 -7.16 20.11
CA ALA A 332 -36.87 -7.35 19.91
C ALA A 332 -37.55 -6.71 21.10
N VAL A 333 -38.12 -5.53 20.89
CA VAL A 333 -39.01 -4.91 21.83
C VAL A 333 -40.26 -5.82 21.90
N ALA A 334 -40.26 -6.68 22.92
CA ALA A 334 -41.47 -7.45 23.24
C ALA A 334 -42.54 -6.42 23.58
N ALA A 335 -43.50 -6.26 22.66
CA ALA A 335 -44.73 -5.54 22.95
C ALA A 335 -45.52 -6.38 23.98
N CYS A 336 -45.65 -5.85 25.18
CA CYS A 336 -46.62 -6.29 26.15
C CYS A 336 -48.00 -5.72 25.81
#